data_17e7932e85848686beed30f82a9b3d7d
#
_entry.id   17e7932e85848686beed30f82a9b3d7d
#
_cell.length_a   1.000
_cell.length_b   1.000
_cell.length_c   1.000
_cell.angle_alpha   90.00
_cell.angle_beta   90.00
_cell.angle_gamma   90.00
#
_symmetry.space_group_name_H-M   'P 1'
#
loop_
_entity.id
_entity.type
_entity.pdbx_description
1 polymer ?
#
loop_
_entity_poly.entity_id
_entity_poly.type
_entity_poly.pdbx_seq_one_letter_code
_entity_poly.pdbx_strand_id
1 'polypeptide(L)'
;LVLVLYRLLKPVNKNHALFMVIFLLVGTPIAMFDQINLFAVLRLLSGADYLTGLTTKQLHAQMMLFLDLHRQGAYIAGIFFGLWLFPMGYLVFMSGFLPRVLGILLIIGCFGYLIDSFGIFLFPSFKEIVLFTFWGEVLFPIWLLIKGVNVEQWEKLALKSE
;
A
#
# COMPACT_ATOMS: atom_id res chain seq x y z
N LEU A 1 3.39 9.03 -9.15
CA LEU A 1 2.10 8.34 -9.32
C LEU A 1 0.98 9.07 -8.59
N VAL A 2 1.02 9.21 -7.25
CA VAL A 2 -0.09 9.73 -6.44
C VAL A 2 -0.56 11.13 -6.85
N LEU A 3 0.34 12.03 -7.21
CA LEU A 3 -0.01 13.39 -7.67
C LEU A 3 -0.77 13.39 -9.01
N VAL A 4 -0.48 12.42 -9.88
CA VAL A 4 -1.23 12.24 -11.14
C VAL A 4 -2.64 11.74 -10.83
N LEU A 5 -2.76 10.74 -9.95
CA LEU A 5 -4.07 10.24 -9.49
C LEU A 5 -4.87 11.32 -8.76
N TYR A 6 -4.21 12.15 -7.95
CA TYR A 6 -4.85 13.30 -7.33
C TYR A 6 -5.46 14.25 -8.35
N ARG A 7 -4.69 14.63 -9.40
CA ARG A 7 -5.20 15.51 -10.47
C ARG A 7 -6.35 14.88 -11.23
N LEU A 8 -6.27 13.57 -11.49
CA LEU A 8 -7.32 12.83 -12.19
C LEU A 8 -8.62 12.76 -11.39
N LEU A 9 -8.53 12.50 -10.07
CA LEU A 9 -9.68 12.20 -9.21
C LEU A 9 -10.20 13.40 -8.41
N LYS A 10 -9.41 14.49 -8.31
CA LYS A 10 -9.81 15.72 -7.62
C LYS A 10 -11.17 16.29 -8.07
N PRO A 11 -11.52 16.28 -9.39
CA PRO A 11 -12.82 16.78 -9.82
C PRO A 11 -14.02 15.99 -9.25
N VAL A 12 -13.82 14.74 -8.84
CA VAL A 12 -14.88 13.92 -8.24
C VAL A 12 -15.14 14.38 -6.80
N ASN A 13 -14.09 14.43 -5.97
CA ASN A 13 -14.15 14.96 -4.60
C ASN A 13 -12.74 15.31 -4.11
N LYS A 14 -12.50 16.61 -3.91
CA LYS A 14 -11.21 17.16 -3.50
C LYS A 14 -10.72 16.61 -2.16
N ASN A 15 -11.61 16.45 -1.19
CA ASN A 15 -11.23 16.00 0.16
C ASN A 15 -10.79 14.53 0.15
N HIS A 16 -11.55 13.65 -0.52
CA HIS A 16 -11.15 12.25 -0.67
C HIS A 16 -9.86 12.11 -1.47
N ALA A 17 -9.67 12.91 -2.52
CA ALA A 17 -8.40 12.93 -3.26
C ALA A 17 -7.23 13.36 -2.39
N LEU A 18 -7.44 14.33 -1.47
CA LEU A 18 -6.42 14.73 -0.51
C LEU A 18 -6.11 13.63 0.52
N PHE A 19 -7.13 12.97 1.08
CA PHE A 19 -6.93 11.84 1.99
C PHE A 19 -6.12 10.72 1.35
N MET A 20 -6.42 10.37 0.09
CA MET A 20 -5.63 9.40 -0.68
C MET A 20 -4.15 9.77 -0.71
N VAL A 21 -3.81 11.05 -0.96
CA VAL A 21 -2.42 11.53 -0.97
C VAL A 21 -1.80 11.46 0.43
N ILE A 22 -2.51 11.93 1.46
CA ILE A 22 -2.01 11.95 2.84
C ILE A 22 -1.68 10.55 3.33
N PHE A 23 -2.58 9.59 3.17
CA PHE A 23 -2.35 8.21 3.63
C PHE A 23 -1.14 7.58 2.93
N LEU A 24 -1.00 7.76 1.62
CA LEU A 24 0.17 7.24 0.92
C LEU A 24 1.47 7.91 1.36
N LEU A 25 1.46 9.25 1.57
CA LEU A 25 2.62 9.98 2.04
C LEU A 25 3.03 9.60 3.47
N VAL A 26 2.11 9.15 4.31
CA VAL A 26 2.43 8.64 5.65
C VAL A 26 2.96 7.20 5.56
N GLY A 27 2.32 6.33 4.79
CA GLY A 27 2.73 4.93 4.67
C GLY A 27 4.10 4.75 4.01
N THR A 28 4.41 5.56 2.99
CA THR A 28 5.67 5.44 2.24
C THR A 28 6.93 5.61 3.10
N PRO A 29 7.09 6.66 3.93
CA PRO A 29 8.23 6.78 4.83
C PRO A 29 8.34 5.63 5.84
N ILE A 30 7.23 5.13 6.36
CA ILE A 30 7.21 3.99 7.27
C ILE A 30 7.79 2.75 6.57
N ALA A 31 7.30 2.45 5.36
CA ALA A 31 7.79 1.34 4.57
C ALA A 31 9.26 1.51 4.16
N MET A 32 9.71 2.73 3.86
CA MET A 32 11.11 3.01 3.55
C MET A 32 12.01 2.83 4.78
N PHE A 33 11.59 3.33 5.93
CA PHE A 33 12.35 3.17 7.18
C PHE A 33 12.47 1.70 7.57
N ASP A 34 11.43 0.91 7.36
CA ASP A 34 11.42 -0.51 7.64
C ASP A 34 12.49 -1.29 6.85
N GLN A 35 12.91 -0.81 5.66
CA GLN A 35 13.99 -1.43 4.88
C GLN A 35 15.33 -1.50 5.63
N ILE A 36 15.52 -0.70 6.68
CA ILE A 36 16.72 -0.77 7.54
C ILE A 36 16.90 -2.18 8.12
N ASN A 37 15.80 -2.86 8.43
CA ASN A 37 15.85 -4.24 8.93
C ASN A 37 16.48 -5.21 7.90
N LEU A 38 16.14 -5.07 6.61
CA LEU A 38 16.76 -5.88 5.55
C LEU A 38 18.24 -5.52 5.36
N PHE A 39 18.61 -4.24 5.46
CA PHE A 39 20.02 -3.84 5.44
C PHE A 39 20.80 -4.44 6.62
N ALA A 40 20.18 -4.54 7.81
CA ALA A 40 20.80 -5.21 8.95
C ALA A 40 21.06 -6.70 8.66
N VAL A 41 20.12 -7.41 8.03
CA VAL A 41 20.34 -8.81 7.59
C VAL A 41 21.50 -8.91 6.60
N LEU A 42 21.55 -8.03 5.60
CA LEU A 42 22.65 -8.00 4.63
C LEU A 42 24.00 -7.73 5.30
N ARG A 43 24.04 -6.87 6.32
CA ARG A 43 25.25 -6.60 7.11
C ARG A 43 25.69 -7.81 7.92
N LEU A 44 24.76 -8.55 8.54
CA LEU A 44 25.07 -9.79 9.25
C LEU A 44 25.62 -10.88 8.33
N LEU A 45 25.18 -10.90 7.06
CA LEU A 45 25.66 -11.84 6.03
C LEU A 45 27.01 -11.41 5.42
N SER A 46 27.45 -10.17 5.59
CA SER A 46 28.65 -9.64 4.92
C SER A 46 29.96 -10.23 5.41
N GLY A 47 30.00 -10.92 6.56
CA GLY A 47 31.19 -11.43 7.17
C GLY A 47 32.17 -10.35 7.66
N ALA A 48 31.69 -9.15 7.97
CA ALA A 48 32.51 -8.03 8.43
C ALA A 48 33.28 -8.38 9.72
N ASP A 49 34.50 -7.87 9.87
CA ASP A 49 35.41 -8.20 10.96
C ASP A 49 34.80 -8.05 12.36
N TYR A 50 33.95 -7.04 12.57
CA TYR A 50 33.29 -6.84 13.86
C TYR A 50 32.23 -7.92 14.20
N LEU A 51 31.89 -8.80 13.26
CA LEU A 51 30.99 -9.94 13.48
C LEU A 51 31.72 -11.22 13.87
N THR A 52 33.02 -11.26 13.77
CA THR A 52 33.85 -12.47 14.02
C THR A 52 33.76 -13.01 15.44
N GLY A 53 33.34 -12.16 16.41
CA GLY A 53 33.03 -12.56 17.78
C GLY A 53 31.68 -13.29 17.97
N LEU A 54 30.85 -13.36 16.95
CA LEU A 54 29.53 -14.00 17.01
C LEU A 54 29.62 -15.43 16.45
N THR A 55 28.98 -16.35 17.14
CA THR A 55 28.81 -17.72 16.62
C THR A 55 27.78 -17.73 15.50
N THR A 56 27.84 -18.70 14.59
CA THR A 56 26.85 -18.89 13.51
C THR A 56 25.44 -18.94 14.04
N LYS A 57 25.22 -19.57 15.20
CA LYS A 57 23.89 -19.64 15.83
C LYS A 57 23.37 -18.26 16.27
N GLN A 58 24.24 -17.42 16.81
CA GLN A 58 23.90 -16.05 17.21
C GLN A 58 23.62 -15.17 15.99
N LEU A 59 24.40 -15.29 14.92
CA LEU A 59 24.14 -14.59 13.65
C LEU A 59 22.79 -14.98 13.07
N HIS A 60 22.46 -16.26 13.02
CA HIS A 60 21.15 -16.73 12.55
C HIS A 60 20.01 -16.17 13.41
N ALA A 61 20.14 -16.20 14.74
CA ALA A 61 19.10 -15.66 15.63
C ALA A 61 18.86 -14.15 15.40
N GLN A 62 19.93 -13.37 15.21
CA GLN A 62 19.83 -11.95 14.90
C GLN A 62 19.21 -11.71 13.52
N MET A 63 19.57 -12.46 12.49
CA MET A 63 18.96 -12.36 11.16
C MET A 63 17.46 -12.64 11.22
N MET A 64 17.06 -13.70 11.93
CA MET A 64 15.63 -14.02 12.10
C MET A 64 14.88 -12.90 12.82
N LEU A 65 15.47 -12.29 13.85
CA LEU A 65 14.88 -11.14 14.53
C LEU A 65 14.64 -9.97 13.58
N PHE A 66 15.63 -9.59 12.76
CA PHE A 66 15.48 -8.49 11.80
C PHE A 66 14.46 -8.80 10.70
N LEU A 67 14.37 -10.06 10.24
CA LEU A 67 13.35 -10.48 9.28
C LEU A 67 11.94 -10.40 9.90
N ASP A 68 11.78 -10.79 11.17
CA ASP A 68 10.51 -10.64 11.88
C ASP A 68 10.14 -9.17 12.09
N LEU A 69 11.10 -8.31 12.46
CA LEU A 69 10.87 -6.87 12.58
C LEU A 69 10.46 -6.25 11.24
N HIS A 70 11.11 -6.64 10.13
CA HIS A 70 10.71 -6.21 8.79
C HIS A 70 9.27 -6.62 8.47
N ARG A 71 8.89 -7.86 8.77
CA ARG A 71 7.51 -8.30 8.56
C ARG A 71 6.51 -7.48 9.37
N GLN A 72 6.81 -7.18 10.64
CA GLN A 72 5.94 -6.34 11.48
C GLN A 72 5.87 -4.90 10.96
N GLY A 73 6.98 -4.33 10.53
CA GLY A 73 7.03 -2.98 9.91
C GLY A 73 6.21 -2.91 8.63
N ALA A 74 6.23 -3.96 7.80
CA ALA A 74 5.41 -4.04 6.61
C ALA A 74 3.90 -4.02 6.93
N TYR A 75 3.44 -4.68 8.02
CA TYR A 75 2.04 -4.60 8.44
C TYR A 75 1.66 -3.22 8.97
N ILE A 76 2.55 -2.53 9.67
CA ILE A 76 2.31 -1.14 10.09
C ILE A 76 2.14 -0.22 8.87
N ALA A 77 3.02 -0.33 7.87
CA ALA A 77 2.88 0.40 6.62
C ALA A 77 1.61 0.00 5.86
N GLY A 78 1.24 -1.29 5.92
CA GLY A 78 0.04 -1.88 5.33
C GLY A 78 -1.27 -1.22 5.79
N ILE A 79 -1.33 -0.73 7.04
CA ILE A 79 -2.48 0.05 7.52
C ILE A 79 -2.71 1.28 6.64
N PHE A 80 -1.65 2.05 6.36
CA PHE A 80 -1.74 3.27 5.55
C PHE A 80 -1.93 2.96 4.06
N PHE A 81 -1.32 1.89 3.57
CA PHE A 81 -1.56 1.39 2.22
C PHE A 81 -2.99 0.84 2.04
N GLY A 82 -3.60 0.26 3.06
CA GLY A 82 -5.02 -0.05 3.06
C GLY A 82 -5.87 1.22 3.06
N LEU A 83 -5.60 2.14 4.00
CA LEU A 83 -6.38 3.36 4.17
C LEU A 83 -6.37 4.26 2.92
N TRP A 84 -5.31 4.31 2.10
CA TRP A 84 -5.30 5.11 0.87
C TRP A 84 -6.20 4.52 -0.23
N LEU A 85 -6.42 3.19 -0.22
CA LEU A 85 -7.27 2.51 -1.19
C LEU A 85 -8.75 2.85 -1.00
N PHE A 86 -9.18 3.14 0.23
CA PHE A 86 -10.58 3.47 0.49
C PHE A 86 -11.02 4.76 -0.23
N PRO A 87 -10.40 5.93 -0.02
CA PRO A 87 -10.76 7.14 -0.74
C PRO A 87 -10.54 7.00 -2.25
N MET A 88 -9.49 6.30 -2.68
CA MET A 88 -9.24 6.04 -4.09
C MET A 88 -10.36 5.21 -4.71
N GLY A 89 -10.77 4.11 -4.07
CA GLY A 89 -11.86 3.25 -4.54
C GLY A 89 -13.21 3.99 -4.57
N TYR A 90 -13.49 4.80 -3.55
CA TYR A 90 -14.66 5.67 -3.53
C TYR A 90 -14.67 6.65 -4.71
N LEU A 91 -13.54 7.33 -4.97
CA LEU A 91 -13.41 8.27 -6.07
C LEU A 91 -13.58 7.59 -7.43
N VAL A 92 -12.98 6.40 -7.62
CA VAL A 92 -13.15 5.60 -8.83
C VAL A 92 -14.60 5.19 -9.03
N PHE A 93 -15.28 4.73 -7.97
CA PHE A 93 -16.68 4.33 -8.01
C PHE A 93 -17.61 5.49 -8.38
N MET A 94 -17.35 6.68 -7.84
CA MET A 94 -18.17 7.88 -8.07
C MET A 94 -17.79 8.65 -9.33
N SER A 95 -16.67 8.36 -9.96
CA SER A 95 -16.09 9.15 -11.06
C SER A 95 -16.97 9.21 -12.32
N GLY A 96 -17.68 8.13 -12.63
CA GLY A 96 -18.43 7.97 -13.87
C GLY A 96 -17.57 7.77 -15.12
N PHE A 97 -16.29 8.15 -15.10
CA PHE A 97 -15.33 8.00 -16.21
C PHE A 97 -14.42 6.78 -16.08
N LEU A 98 -14.54 6.04 -14.96
CA LEU A 98 -13.87 4.77 -14.70
C LEU A 98 -14.89 3.68 -14.35
N PRO A 99 -14.59 2.39 -14.58
CA PRO A 99 -15.48 1.30 -14.22
C PRO A 99 -15.69 1.22 -12.69
N ARG A 100 -16.93 1.22 -12.25
CA ARG A 100 -17.29 1.13 -10.82
C ARG A 100 -16.73 -0.13 -10.15
N VAL A 101 -16.62 -1.23 -10.89
CA VAL A 101 -16.08 -2.51 -10.39
C VAL A 101 -14.66 -2.33 -9.87
N LEU A 102 -13.82 -1.52 -10.54
CA LEU A 102 -12.46 -1.23 -10.06
C LEU A 102 -12.48 -0.50 -8.72
N GLY A 103 -13.42 0.44 -8.53
CA GLY A 103 -13.60 1.11 -7.24
C GLY A 103 -13.98 0.16 -6.12
N ILE A 104 -14.90 -0.79 -6.39
CA ILE A 104 -15.29 -1.82 -5.42
C ILE A 104 -14.11 -2.71 -5.06
N LEU A 105 -13.34 -3.16 -6.05
CA LEU A 105 -12.16 -4.01 -5.81
C LEU A 105 -11.10 -3.30 -4.97
N LEU A 106 -10.88 -1.99 -5.18
CA LEU A 106 -9.97 -1.19 -4.36
C LEU A 106 -10.45 -1.07 -2.91
N ILE A 107 -11.77 -0.89 -2.70
CA ILE A 107 -12.35 -0.86 -1.34
C ILE A 107 -12.19 -2.22 -0.66
N ILE A 108 -12.41 -3.33 -1.36
CA ILE A 108 -12.16 -4.69 -0.85
C ILE A 108 -10.69 -4.84 -0.46
N GLY A 109 -9.75 -4.36 -1.30
CA GLY A 109 -8.32 -4.33 -0.99
C GLY A 109 -8.01 -3.59 0.30
N CYS A 110 -8.63 -2.41 0.53
CA CYS A 110 -8.50 -1.67 1.78
C CYS A 110 -8.79 -2.56 3.00
N PHE A 111 -9.93 -3.22 3.01
CA PHE A 111 -10.31 -4.10 4.13
C PHE A 111 -9.36 -5.30 4.27
N GLY A 112 -8.85 -5.86 3.17
CA GLY A 112 -7.84 -6.92 3.20
C GLY A 112 -6.59 -6.49 3.96
N TYR A 113 -6.00 -5.35 3.62
CA TYR A 113 -4.84 -4.80 4.32
C TYR A 113 -5.10 -4.53 5.80
N LEU A 114 -6.24 -3.94 6.14
CA LEU A 114 -6.59 -3.64 7.53
C LEU A 114 -6.79 -4.91 8.35
N ILE A 115 -7.53 -5.89 7.80
CA ILE A 115 -7.76 -7.17 8.48
C ILE A 115 -6.45 -7.90 8.70
N ASP A 116 -5.55 -7.94 7.72
CA ASP A 116 -4.24 -8.59 7.88
C ASP A 116 -3.39 -7.87 8.92
N SER A 117 -3.28 -6.53 8.83
CA SER A 117 -2.49 -5.76 9.76
C SER A 117 -2.96 -5.94 11.21
N PHE A 118 -4.26 -5.79 11.48
CA PHE A 118 -4.79 -5.97 12.83
C PHE A 118 -4.90 -7.45 13.24
N GLY A 119 -5.23 -8.34 12.30
CA GLY A 119 -5.36 -9.77 12.55
C GLY A 119 -4.06 -10.38 13.06
N ILE A 120 -2.92 -10.04 12.46
CA ILE A 120 -1.61 -10.55 12.88
C ILE A 120 -1.19 -9.97 14.24
N PHE A 121 -1.51 -8.71 14.55
CA PHE A 121 -1.22 -8.15 15.87
C PHE A 121 -2.05 -8.79 16.99
N LEU A 122 -3.31 -9.16 16.70
CA LEU A 122 -4.23 -9.68 17.71
C LEU A 122 -4.15 -11.21 17.84
N PHE A 123 -3.84 -11.92 16.75
CA PHE A 123 -3.92 -13.38 16.69
C PHE A 123 -2.65 -13.97 16.03
N PRO A 124 -1.73 -14.59 16.80
CA PRO A 124 -0.47 -15.13 16.26
C PRO A 124 -0.62 -16.17 15.15
N SER A 125 -1.78 -16.84 15.08
CA SER A 125 -2.08 -17.86 14.05
C SER A 125 -2.92 -17.34 12.89
N PHE A 126 -3.07 -16.00 12.75
CA PHE A 126 -3.86 -15.40 11.70
C PHE A 126 -3.27 -15.69 10.32
N LYS A 127 -4.12 -16.04 9.36
CA LYS A 127 -3.73 -16.26 7.96
C LYS A 127 -4.05 -15.03 7.14
N GLU A 128 -3.08 -14.56 6.39
CA GLU A 128 -3.22 -13.39 5.53
C GLU A 128 -4.28 -13.61 4.45
N ILE A 129 -5.13 -12.61 4.28
CA ILE A 129 -6.19 -12.60 3.25
C ILE A 129 -5.93 -11.59 2.14
N VAL A 130 -4.94 -10.69 2.30
CA VAL A 130 -4.61 -9.66 1.30
C VAL A 130 -4.33 -10.26 -0.08
N LEU A 131 -3.75 -11.45 -0.16
CA LEU A 131 -3.51 -12.18 -1.41
C LEU A 131 -4.79 -12.44 -2.22
N PHE A 132 -5.95 -12.45 -1.59
CA PHE A 132 -7.25 -12.61 -2.25
C PHE A 132 -7.92 -11.27 -2.55
N THR A 133 -7.51 -10.20 -1.91
CA THR A 133 -8.17 -8.88 -1.98
C THR A 133 -7.42 -7.83 -2.78
N PHE A 134 -6.13 -8.02 -3.06
CA PHE A 134 -5.26 -7.04 -3.74
C PHE A 134 -5.56 -6.84 -5.24
N TRP A 135 -6.45 -7.62 -5.83
CA TRP A 135 -6.75 -7.59 -7.27
C TRP A 135 -7.15 -6.20 -7.80
N GLY A 136 -7.75 -5.36 -6.95
CA GLY A 136 -8.07 -3.98 -7.31
C GLY A 136 -6.82 -3.16 -7.68
N GLU A 137 -5.73 -3.35 -6.94
CA GLU A 137 -4.46 -2.65 -7.16
C GLU A 137 -3.76 -3.10 -8.43
N VAL A 138 -3.94 -4.35 -8.84
CA VAL A 138 -3.37 -4.90 -10.08
C VAL A 138 -4.21 -4.49 -11.30
N LEU A 139 -5.53 -4.65 -11.20
CA LEU A 139 -6.43 -4.42 -12.33
C LEU A 139 -6.61 -2.93 -12.64
N PHE A 140 -6.54 -2.06 -11.64
CA PHE A 140 -6.69 -0.63 -11.84
C PHE A 140 -5.60 -0.02 -12.75
N PRO A 141 -4.29 -0.19 -12.50
CA PRO A 141 -3.27 0.31 -13.40
C PRO A 141 -3.28 -0.39 -14.78
N ILE A 142 -3.58 -1.68 -14.84
CA ILE A 142 -3.73 -2.38 -16.12
C ILE A 142 -4.86 -1.76 -16.94
N TRP A 143 -6.00 -1.46 -16.31
CA TRP A 143 -7.10 -0.78 -16.98
C TRP A 143 -6.67 0.59 -17.50
N LEU A 144 -5.99 1.39 -16.68
CA LEU A 144 -5.51 2.71 -17.09
C LEU A 144 -4.55 2.65 -18.27
N LEU A 145 -3.69 1.62 -18.34
CA LEU A 145 -2.74 1.44 -19.44
C LEU A 145 -3.42 1.00 -20.76
N ILE A 146 -4.46 0.16 -20.68
CA ILE A 146 -5.08 -0.44 -21.87
C ILE A 146 -6.25 0.40 -22.38
N LYS A 147 -7.12 0.83 -21.48
CA LYS A 147 -8.40 1.53 -21.80
C LYS A 147 -8.37 3.02 -21.48
N GLY A 148 -7.55 3.42 -20.51
CA GLY A 148 -7.54 4.79 -20.02
C GLY A 148 -8.84 5.19 -19.30
N VAL A 149 -9.17 6.47 -19.41
CA VAL A 149 -10.38 7.09 -18.84
C VAL A 149 -11.29 7.64 -19.95
N ASN A 150 -12.58 7.76 -19.68
CA ASN A 150 -13.48 8.48 -20.57
C ASN A 150 -13.22 9.99 -20.44
N VAL A 151 -12.45 10.54 -21.38
CA VAL A 151 -11.97 11.94 -21.35
C VAL A 151 -13.15 12.92 -21.38
N GLU A 152 -14.16 12.67 -22.20
CA GLU A 152 -15.34 13.56 -22.31
C GLU A 152 -16.09 13.68 -20.98
N GLN A 153 -16.27 12.58 -20.27
CA GLN A 153 -16.93 12.58 -18.96
C GLN A 153 -16.05 13.25 -17.90
N TRP A 154 -14.72 13.04 -17.96
CA TRP A 154 -13.80 13.69 -17.05
C TRP A 154 -13.77 15.21 -17.24
N GLU A 155 -13.71 15.70 -18.47
CA GLU A 155 -13.72 17.15 -18.79
C GLU A 155 -15.01 17.81 -18.31
N LYS A 156 -16.18 17.19 -18.56
CA LYS A 156 -17.49 17.68 -18.06
C LYS A 156 -17.51 17.82 -16.53
N LEU A 157 -16.84 16.91 -15.82
CA LEU A 157 -16.79 16.94 -14.36
C LEU A 157 -15.77 17.99 -13.87
N ALA A 158 -14.62 18.11 -14.54
CA ALA A 158 -13.59 19.07 -14.19
C ALA A 158 -14.09 20.52 -14.30
N LEU A 159 -14.82 20.86 -15.39
CA LEU A 159 -15.43 22.17 -15.59
C LEU A 159 -16.51 22.53 -14.52
N LYS A 160 -17.13 21.55 -13.91
CA LYS A 160 -18.14 21.78 -12.85
C LYS A 160 -17.51 21.96 -11.46
N SER A 161 -16.26 21.57 -11.31
CA SER A 161 -15.53 21.57 -10.01
C SER A 161 -14.66 22.81 -9.80
N GLU A 162 -14.51 23.67 -10.81
CA GLU A 162 -13.91 25.02 -10.74
C GLU A 162 -14.93 26.04 -10.23
#